data_4a0a752c6d85cfdf59bdde83e6052a2f
#
_entry.id   4a0a752c6d85cfdf59bdde83e6052a2f
#
_cell.length_a   1.000
_cell.length_b   1.000
_cell.length_c   1.000
_cell.angle_alpha   90.00
_cell.angle_beta   90.00
_cell.angle_gamma   90.00
#
_symmetry.space_group_name_H-M   'P 1'
#
loop_
_entity.id
_entity.type
_entity.pdbx_description
1 polymer ?
#
loop_
_entity_poly.entity_id
_entity_poly.type
_entity_poly.pdbx_seq_one_letter_code
_entity_poly.pdbx_strand_id
1 'polypeptide(L)'
;MSETAKNPINDALSSITNMKEDFISNIILGFILFIVILMIAYIIYLTKLQSKECSFMEDIYGSLNGNIRSISDSDPDCGYNLNEYYFKTAYNACSGGSYKNDVVDICNLKAVLKQGARGLDFEVYSIDNEPVVATSTVDNYYIKETYNSVSFSEVMSTIKNYAFSGSTAPNFTDPIVIHVRFMSNNQEMYSNLATLFKSYDTLLLGKEYSYETFGHNVGGEPLLSFMNKVIIIFDRSNIAFLENKDLMEYVNMTSNSIFMRAYNYYDVKNNPDLEELREYNKRNMSIVFPDSGSNPVNPNGILARDAGCQMVAMRYQMVDNYLLQNTLFFDNCSYAFCLKPEHLRYKPVTIPDATPQDPALSYATRNVTTDFYSFDV
;
A
#
# COMPACT_ATOMS: atom_id res chain seq x y z
N MET A 1 74.37 1.54 -59.59
CA MET A 1 74.19 1.54 -58.17
C MET A 1 73.85 2.95 -57.75
N SER A 2 72.61 3.31 -57.57
CA SER A 2 72.17 4.61 -57.01
C SER A 2 71.65 4.34 -55.58
N GLU A 3 72.52 4.71 -54.65
CA GLU A 3 72.08 4.82 -53.27
C GLU A 3 71.10 5.99 -53.13
N THR A 4 69.84 5.69 -52.88
CA THR A 4 68.87 6.68 -52.49
C THR A 4 69.17 7.17 -51.07
N ALA A 5 69.77 8.41 -51.02
CA ALA A 5 70.01 9.10 -49.75
C ALA A 5 68.70 9.24 -48.99
N LYS A 6 68.53 8.53 -47.88
CA LYS A 6 67.43 8.71 -46.91
C LYS A 6 67.46 10.15 -46.43
N ASN A 7 66.32 10.82 -46.56
CA ASN A 7 66.19 12.23 -46.20
C ASN A 7 65.93 12.32 -44.69
N PRO A 8 66.91 12.79 -43.87
CA PRO A 8 66.81 12.74 -42.39
C PRO A 8 65.64 13.56 -41.82
N ILE A 9 65.13 14.48 -42.65
CA ILE A 9 63.93 15.28 -42.27
C ILE A 9 62.64 14.44 -42.28
N ASN A 10 62.52 13.55 -43.28
CA ASN A 10 61.32 12.65 -43.32
C ASN A 10 61.32 11.64 -42.22
N ASP A 11 62.49 11.14 -41.79
CA ASP A 11 62.58 10.19 -40.63
C ASP A 11 62.26 10.92 -39.31
N ALA A 12 62.70 12.16 -39.13
CA ALA A 12 62.36 12.99 -37.98
C ALA A 12 60.84 13.35 -37.93
N LEU A 13 60.26 13.68 -39.09
CA LEU A 13 58.83 14.00 -39.20
C LEU A 13 57.97 12.76 -38.89
N SER A 14 58.34 11.60 -39.42
CA SER A 14 57.64 10.34 -39.16
C SER A 14 57.73 9.93 -37.68
N SER A 15 58.85 10.12 -37.00
CA SER A 15 59.06 9.88 -35.60
C SER A 15 58.16 10.78 -34.71
N ILE A 16 58.02 12.08 -35.05
CA ILE A 16 57.20 13.04 -34.37
C ILE A 16 55.67 12.68 -34.55
N THR A 17 55.30 12.27 -35.78
CA THR A 17 53.91 11.84 -36.07
C THR A 17 53.56 10.57 -35.32
N ASN A 18 54.45 9.57 -35.33
CA ASN A 18 54.26 8.34 -34.57
C ASN A 18 54.21 8.58 -33.05
N MET A 19 55.08 9.46 -32.50
CA MET A 19 55.00 9.86 -31.08
C MET A 19 53.65 10.53 -30.73
N LYS A 20 53.08 11.34 -31.60
CA LYS A 20 51.75 11.94 -31.39
C LYS A 20 50.64 10.90 -31.48
N GLU A 21 50.68 9.97 -32.41
CA GLU A 21 49.73 8.88 -32.55
C GLU A 21 49.77 7.94 -31.33
N ASP A 22 50.96 7.53 -30.87
CA ASP A 22 51.16 6.74 -29.67
C ASP A 22 50.63 7.46 -28.40
N PHE A 23 50.86 8.76 -28.27
CA PHE A 23 50.38 9.57 -27.17
C PHE A 23 48.83 9.63 -27.15
N ILE A 24 48.19 9.87 -28.29
CA ILE A 24 46.73 9.89 -28.43
C ILE A 24 46.16 8.52 -28.15
N SER A 25 46.76 7.45 -28.69
CA SER A 25 46.34 6.07 -28.43
C SER A 25 46.37 5.71 -26.94
N ASN A 26 47.42 6.09 -26.21
CA ASN A 26 47.56 5.89 -24.79
C ASN A 26 46.52 6.67 -23.97
N ILE A 27 46.17 7.90 -24.39
CA ILE A 27 45.08 8.67 -23.76
C ILE A 27 43.73 7.98 -23.95
N ILE A 28 43.42 7.52 -25.18
CA ILE A 28 42.21 6.81 -25.51
C ILE A 28 42.12 5.51 -24.69
N LEU A 29 43.20 4.74 -24.63
CA LEU A 29 43.27 3.51 -23.84
C LEU A 29 43.06 3.79 -22.35
N GLY A 30 43.67 4.83 -21.80
CA GLY A 30 43.50 5.26 -20.42
C GLY A 30 42.05 5.67 -20.12
N PHE A 31 41.38 6.36 -21.05
CA PHE A 31 39.98 6.75 -20.92
C PHE A 31 39.04 5.54 -20.97
N ILE A 32 39.31 4.60 -21.88
CA ILE A 32 38.52 3.32 -21.94
C ILE A 32 38.69 2.55 -20.65
N LEU A 33 39.90 2.40 -20.13
CA LEU A 33 40.17 1.71 -18.86
C LEU A 33 39.46 2.39 -17.70
N PHE A 34 39.46 3.73 -17.65
CA PHE A 34 38.70 4.48 -16.62
C PHE A 34 37.20 4.22 -16.68
N ILE A 35 36.61 4.22 -17.89
CA ILE A 35 35.15 3.85 -18.04
C ILE A 35 34.87 2.42 -17.56
N VAL A 36 35.75 1.48 -17.91
CA VAL A 36 35.60 0.07 -17.46
C VAL A 36 35.66 -0.02 -15.95
N ILE A 37 36.56 0.68 -15.29
CA ILE A 37 36.65 0.72 -13.81
C ILE A 37 35.39 1.32 -13.21
N LEU A 38 34.85 2.41 -13.77
CA LEU A 38 33.58 2.99 -13.30
C LEU A 38 32.40 2.03 -13.47
N MET A 39 32.32 1.31 -14.59
CA MET A 39 31.29 0.32 -14.82
C MET A 39 31.39 -0.82 -13.79
N ILE A 40 32.59 -1.32 -13.51
CA ILE A 40 32.80 -2.38 -12.51
C ILE A 40 32.41 -1.88 -11.11
N ALA A 41 32.81 -0.67 -10.74
CA ALA A 41 32.46 -0.06 -9.47
C ALA A 41 30.91 0.11 -9.32
N TYR A 42 30.24 0.52 -10.41
CA TYR A 42 28.79 0.65 -10.45
C TYR A 42 28.08 -0.72 -10.32
N ILE A 43 28.56 -1.75 -11.00
CA ILE A 43 28.01 -3.13 -10.87
C ILE A 43 28.17 -3.63 -9.42
N ILE A 44 29.34 -3.42 -8.81
CA ILE A 44 29.58 -3.77 -7.41
C ILE A 44 28.64 -3.00 -6.47
N TYR A 45 28.40 -1.72 -6.73
CA TYR A 45 27.44 -0.91 -5.98
C TYR A 45 26.03 -1.51 -6.06
N LEU A 46 25.54 -1.79 -7.28
CA LEU A 46 24.20 -2.36 -7.49
C LEU A 46 24.04 -3.74 -6.81
N THR A 47 25.02 -4.62 -6.91
CA THR A 47 24.97 -5.95 -6.29
C THR A 47 24.97 -5.91 -4.76
N LYS A 48 25.57 -4.85 -4.18
CA LYS A 48 25.60 -4.66 -2.72
C LYS A 48 24.38 -3.89 -2.18
N LEU A 49 23.69 -3.13 -3.03
CA LEU A 49 22.59 -2.26 -2.61
C LEU A 49 21.48 -3.05 -1.95
N GLN A 50 20.98 -4.12 -2.57
CA GLN A 50 19.94 -4.99 -2.06
C GLN A 50 20.31 -5.62 -0.71
N SER A 51 21.53 -6.15 -0.61
CA SER A 51 22.03 -6.73 0.66
C SER A 51 22.15 -5.69 1.77
N LYS A 52 22.57 -4.47 1.43
CA LYS A 52 22.67 -3.34 2.38
C LYS A 52 21.31 -2.94 2.92
N GLU A 53 20.30 -2.79 2.04
CA GLU A 53 18.94 -2.42 2.43
C GLU A 53 18.29 -3.51 3.30
N CYS A 54 18.45 -4.80 2.93
CA CYS A 54 17.98 -5.91 3.76
C CYS A 54 18.67 -5.97 5.13
N SER A 55 20.00 -5.74 5.19
CA SER A 55 20.72 -5.69 6.47
C SER A 55 20.24 -4.53 7.35
N PHE A 56 20.02 -3.36 6.76
CA PHE A 56 19.48 -2.20 7.48
C PHE A 56 18.11 -2.50 8.11
N MET A 57 17.21 -3.12 7.36
CA MET A 57 15.88 -3.50 7.86
C MET A 57 15.94 -4.60 8.91
N GLU A 58 16.87 -5.57 8.78
CA GLU A 58 17.06 -6.61 9.78
C GLU A 58 17.70 -6.07 11.06
N ASP A 59 18.62 -5.10 10.96
CA ASP A 59 19.25 -4.46 12.14
C ASP A 59 18.21 -3.71 12.99
N ILE A 60 17.20 -3.09 12.36
CA ILE A 60 16.18 -2.31 13.08
C ILE A 60 14.99 -3.21 13.49
N TYR A 61 14.54 -4.10 12.61
CA TYR A 61 13.28 -4.83 12.73
C TYR A 61 13.45 -6.36 12.76
N GLY A 62 14.64 -6.85 12.98
CA GLY A 62 14.95 -8.30 12.95
C GLY A 62 14.24 -9.12 14.02
N SER A 63 13.89 -8.51 15.15
CA SER A 63 13.11 -9.15 16.21
C SER A 63 11.60 -8.90 16.08
N LEU A 64 10.81 -9.84 16.63
CA LEU A 64 9.35 -9.64 16.75
C LEU A 64 9.05 -8.48 17.71
N ASN A 65 8.08 -7.65 17.35
CA ASN A 65 7.58 -6.61 18.24
C ASN A 65 6.74 -7.23 19.36
N GLY A 66 7.34 -7.34 20.56
CA GLY A 66 6.71 -7.94 21.74
C GLY A 66 5.57 -7.09 22.35
N ASN A 67 5.38 -5.85 21.92
CA ASN A 67 4.29 -4.98 22.40
C ASN A 67 2.98 -5.21 21.65
N ILE A 68 3.04 -5.83 20.46
CA ILE A 68 1.85 -6.11 19.63
C ILE A 68 1.41 -7.55 19.86
N ARG A 69 0.12 -7.76 20.02
CA ARG A 69 -0.53 -9.08 20.14
C ARG A 69 -1.70 -9.21 19.18
N SER A 70 -2.17 -10.44 18.97
CA SER A 70 -3.39 -10.69 18.20
C SER A 70 -4.63 -10.17 18.92
N ILE A 71 -5.59 -9.66 18.12
CA ILE A 71 -6.93 -9.33 18.60
C ILE A 71 -7.65 -10.58 19.12
N SER A 72 -8.55 -10.40 20.06
CA SER A 72 -9.28 -11.51 20.73
C SER A 72 -10.74 -11.13 20.93
N ASP A 73 -11.62 -12.12 20.82
CA ASP A 73 -13.04 -12.02 21.15
C ASP A 73 -13.31 -11.78 22.65
N SER A 74 -12.32 -12.10 23.49
CA SER A 74 -12.41 -11.83 24.93
C SER A 74 -12.14 -10.36 25.31
N ASP A 75 -11.62 -9.55 24.37
CA ASP A 75 -11.35 -8.12 24.58
C ASP A 75 -12.53 -7.30 24.02
N PRO A 76 -13.27 -6.55 24.88
CA PRO A 76 -14.41 -5.74 24.44
C PRO A 76 -14.07 -4.73 23.34
N ASP A 77 -12.82 -4.24 23.31
CA ASP A 77 -12.36 -3.27 22.31
C ASP A 77 -12.11 -3.90 20.93
N CYS A 78 -12.19 -5.24 20.80
CA CYS A 78 -12.07 -5.95 19.52
C CYS A 78 -13.43 -6.26 18.85
N GLY A 79 -14.56 -5.96 19.48
CA GLY A 79 -15.92 -6.32 19.03
C GLY A 79 -16.58 -5.34 18.06
N TYR A 80 -15.85 -4.37 17.48
CA TYR A 80 -16.38 -3.33 16.61
C TYR A 80 -16.16 -3.64 15.13
N ASN A 81 -16.72 -2.78 14.26
CA ASN A 81 -16.58 -2.92 12.81
C ASN A 81 -15.20 -2.49 12.33
N LEU A 82 -14.78 -3.01 11.18
CA LEU A 82 -13.45 -2.76 10.62
C LEU A 82 -13.13 -1.27 10.44
N ASN A 83 -14.10 -0.44 10.01
CA ASN A 83 -13.92 1.00 9.83
C ASN A 83 -13.78 1.79 11.14
N GLU A 84 -14.02 1.16 12.30
CA GLU A 84 -13.88 1.79 13.61
C GLU A 84 -12.48 1.64 14.21
N TYR A 85 -11.53 1.06 13.46
CA TYR A 85 -10.14 0.89 13.90
C TYR A 85 -9.16 1.72 13.08
N TYR A 86 -8.04 2.07 13.70
CA TYR A 86 -6.82 2.47 13.02
C TYR A 86 -5.97 1.23 12.75
N PHE A 87 -5.37 1.15 11.55
CA PHE A 87 -4.57 0.00 11.12
C PHE A 87 -3.08 0.34 11.10
N LYS A 88 -2.25 -0.52 11.66
CA LYS A 88 -0.79 -0.42 11.50
C LYS A 88 -0.43 -0.77 10.06
N THR A 89 -0.11 0.25 9.25
CA THR A 89 -0.02 0.15 7.79
C THR A 89 1.37 0.49 7.28
N ALA A 90 1.89 -0.32 6.34
CA ALA A 90 3.14 -0.09 5.63
C ALA A 90 2.87 0.39 4.20
N TYR A 91 3.55 1.45 3.78
CA TYR A 91 3.55 1.99 2.43
C TYR A 91 4.63 1.33 1.59
N ASN A 92 4.28 0.86 0.36
CA ASN A 92 5.20 0.14 -0.51
C ASN A 92 6.03 -0.90 0.28
N ALA A 93 5.35 -1.88 0.87
CA ALA A 93 5.87 -2.76 1.92
C ALA A 93 7.11 -3.61 1.52
N CYS A 94 7.45 -3.69 0.22
CA CYS A 94 8.68 -4.31 -0.27
C CYS A 94 9.83 -3.33 -0.50
N SER A 95 9.65 -2.01 -0.26
CA SER A 95 10.69 -1.00 -0.51
C SER A 95 11.69 -0.94 0.66
N GLY A 96 12.98 -1.00 0.34
CA GLY A 96 14.08 -0.90 1.31
C GLY A 96 14.69 0.49 1.44
N GLY A 97 14.51 1.34 0.43
CA GLY A 97 15.15 2.66 0.37
C GLY A 97 14.28 3.71 -0.30
N SER A 98 14.85 4.40 -1.29
CA SER A 98 14.15 5.39 -2.11
C SER A 98 13.27 4.73 -3.16
N TYR A 99 12.27 5.46 -3.67
CA TYR A 99 11.37 4.92 -4.70
C TYR A 99 11.93 5.00 -6.12
N LYS A 100 13.11 5.60 -6.28
CA LYS A 100 13.83 5.75 -7.54
C LYS A 100 15.31 5.41 -7.36
N ASN A 101 15.89 4.70 -8.34
CA ASN A 101 17.29 4.29 -8.35
C ASN A 101 17.68 3.45 -7.12
N ASP A 102 16.77 2.63 -6.65
CA ASP A 102 16.92 1.78 -5.49
C ASP A 102 16.31 0.40 -5.77
N VAL A 103 16.12 -0.42 -4.74
CA VAL A 103 15.68 -1.81 -4.85
C VAL A 103 14.42 -2.09 -4.01
N VAL A 104 13.67 -3.09 -4.44
CA VAL A 104 12.59 -3.71 -3.65
C VAL A 104 12.98 -5.15 -3.31
N ASP A 105 12.61 -5.62 -2.12
CA ASP A 105 12.92 -6.98 -1.68
C ASP A 105 11.90 -7.51 -0.67
N ILE A 106 11.73 -8.81 -0.64
CA ILE A 106 10.89 -9.54 0.33
C ILE A 106 11.40 -9.40 1.77
N CYS A 107 12.68 -9.15 1.98
CA CYS A 107 13.22 -8.91 3.32
C CYS A 107 12.50 -7.74 4.01
N ASN A 108 12.15 -6.69 3.26
CA ASN A 108 11.43 -5.53 3.78
C ASN A 108 10.01 -5.89 4.21
N LEU A 109 9.28 -6.67 3.40
CA LEU A 109 7.97 -7.20 3.75
C LEU A 109 8.03 -8.05 5.02
N LYS A 110 9.02 -8.94 5.15
CA LYS A 110 9.23 -9.73 6.36
C LYS A 110 9.49 -8.86 7.58
N ALA A 111 10.30 -7.82 7.44
CA ALA A 111 10.59 -6.87 8.51
C ALA A 111 9.32 -6.16 9.01
N VAL A 112 8.47 -5.63 8.11
CA VAL A 112 7.25 -4.94 8.53
C VAL A 112 6.22 -5.89 9.16
N LEU A 113 6.16 -7.16 8.71
CA LEU A 113 5.33 -8.19 9.34
C LEU A 113 5.81 -8.55 10.76
N LYS A 114 7.13 -8.63 11.01
CA LYS A 114 7.70 -8.78 12.35
C LYS A 114 7.31 -7.64 13.30
N GLN A 115 7.10 -6.44 12.75
CA GLN A 115 6.60 -5.27 13.50
C GLN A 115 5.08 -5.25 13.69
N GLY A 116 4.38 -6.28 13.22
CA GLY A 116 2.94 -6.43 13.37
C GLY A 116 2.10 -5.57 12.42
N ALA A 117 2.66 -5.05 11.32
CA ALA A 117 1.87 -4.37 10.31
C ALA A 117 0.81 -5.30 9.71
N ARG A 118 -0.43 -4.81 9.55
CA ARG A 118 -1.58 -5.54 8.99
C ARG A 118 -2.22 -4.86 7.80
N GLY A 119 -1.97 -3.57 7.57
CA GLY A 119 -2.18 -2.90 6.31
C GLY A 119 -0.90 -2.93 5.48
N LEU A 120 -0.97 -3.40 4.24
CA LEU A 120 0.17 -3.52 3.33
C LEU A 120 -0.19 -2.88 1.99
N ASP A 121 0.55 -1.85 1.60
CA ASP A 121 0.36 -1.18 0.31
C ASP A 121 1.44 -1.59 -0.69
N PHE A 122 1.06 -1.75 -1.97
CA PHE A 122 1.93 -2.14 -3.06
C PHE A 122 1.61 -1.40 -4.36
N GLU A 123 2.63 -1.01 -5.10
CA GLU A 123 2.55 -0.67 -6.52
C GLU A 123 2.82 -1.91 -7.36
N VAL A 124 1.88 -2.24 -8.26
CA VAL A 124 1.95 -3.44 -9.10
C VAL A 124 2.09 -3.05 -10.58
N TYR A 125 3.16 -3.52 -11.18
CA TYR A 125 3.53 -3.33 -12.58
C TYR A 125 3.36 -4.64 -13.35
N SER A 126 3.38 -4.55 -14.69
CA SER A 126 3.44 -5.71 -15.59
C SER A 126 4.84 -5.85 -16.19
N ILE A 127 5.48 -6.99 -15.95
CA ILE A 127 6.71 -7.38 -16.65
C ILE A 127 6.48 -8.78 -17.23
N ASP A 128 6.62 -8.93 -18.54
CA ASP A 128 6.36 -10.19 -19.26
C ASP A 128 4.96 -10.78 -18.95
N ASN A 129 3.95 -9.90 -18.83
CA ASN A 129 2.58 -10.21 -18.45
C ASN A 129 2.40 -10.71 -17.00
N GLU A 130 3.45 -10.75 -16.20
CA GLU A 130 3.37 -11.15 -14.79
C GLU A 130 3.21 -9.93 -13.88
N PRO A 131 2.39 -10.04 -12.81
CA PRO A 131 2.26 -9.00 -11.80
C PRO A 131 3.51 -8.97 -10.92
N VAL A 132 4.17 -7.80 -10.89
CA VAL A 132 5.37 -7.57 -10.09
C VAL A 132 5.24 -6.33 -9.24
N VAL A 133 5.82 -6.36 -8.04
CA VAL A 133 5.94 -5.21 -7.13
C VAL A 133 7.23 -4.46 -7.44
N ALA A 134 7.11 -3.17 -7.62
CA ALA A 134 8.21 -2.22 -7.76
C ALA A 134 7.74 -0.86 -7.25
N THR A 135 8.54 0.20 -7.37
CA THR A 135 8.14 1.55 -6.99
C THR A 135 8.54 2.58 -8.02
N SER A 136 7.81 3.72 -8.02
CA SER A 136 8.17 4.91 -8.77
C SER A 136 7.88 6.18 -7.97
N THR A 137 8.36 7.31 -8.49
CA THR A 137 8.10 8.64 -7.93
C THR A 137 6.89 9.33 -8.55
N VAL A 138 6.31 8.72 -9.60
CA VAL A 138 5.27 9.33 -10.43
C VAL A 138 4.17 8.31 -10.74
N ASP A 139 2.97 8.54 -10.23
CA ASP A 139 1.85 7.61 -10.31
C ASP A 139 1.27 7.40 -11.73
N ASN A 140 1.57 8.29 -12.70
CA ASN A 140 0.86 8.32 -13.99
C ASN A 140 1.64 7.77 -15.20
N TYR A 141 2.89 7.34 -15.04
CA TYR A 141 3.71 6.91 -16.19
C TYR A 141 3.81 5.40 -16.38
N TYR A 142 3.29 4.59 -15.49
CA TYR A 142 3.34 3.12 -15.54
C TYR A 142 4.76 2.55 -15.70
N ILE A 143 5.77 3.32 -15.34
CA ILE A 143 7.19 2.96 -15.45
C ILE A 143 7.77 2.83 -14.05
N LYS A 144 8.23 1.64 -13.71
CA LYS A 144 8.97 1.45 -12.46
C LYS A 144 10.32 2.18 -12.50
N GLU A 145 10.72 2.78 -11.39
CA GLU A 145 11.98 3.49 -11.26
C GLU A 145 13.00 2.76 -10.36
N THR A 146 12.64 1.63 -9.78
CA THR A 146 13.56 0.71 -9.07
C THR A 146 14.34 -0.16 -10.04
N TYR A 147 15.57 -0.55 -9.67
CA TYR A 147 16.44 -1.39 -10.51
C TYR A 147 15.87 -2.78 -10.72
N ASN A 148 15.24 -3.36 -9.69
CA ASN A 148 14.63 -4.68 -9.72
C ASN A 148 13.10 -4.63 -9.51
N SER A 149 12.50 -5.79 -9.39
CA SER A 149 11.11 -6.01 -9.01
C SER A 149 11.01 -7.34 -8.26
N VAL A 150 9.92 -7.51 -7.48
CA VAL A 150 9.57 -8.74 -6.77
C VAL A 150 8.30 -9.29 -7.38
N SER A 151 8.21 -10.59 -7.65
CA SER A 151 6.98 -11.18 -8.17
C SER A 151 5.85 -11.09 -7.12
N PHE A 152 4.63 -10.78 -7.57
CA PHE A 152 3.48 -10.73 -6.65
C PHE A 152 3.16 -12.12 -6.06
N SER A 153 3.55 -13.19 -6.75
CA SER A 153 3.48 -14.56 -6.25
C SER A 153 4.36 -14.75 -5.01
N GLU A 154 5.58 -14.18 -5.00
CA GLU A 154 6.48 -14.24 -3.86
C GLU A 154 5.94 -13.41 -2.68
N VAL A 155 5.31 -12.26 -2.97
CA VAL A 155 4.61 -11.44 -1.96
C VAL A 155 3.50 -12.26 -1.30
N MET A 156 2.60 -12.88 -2.06
CA MET A 156 1.50 -13.68 -1.54
C MET A 156 1.99 -14.90 -0.75
N SER A 157 3.02 -15.58 -1.25
CA SER A 157 3.67 -16.69 -0.54
C SER A 157 4.26 -16.25 0.80
N THR A 158 4.89 -15.08 0.83
CA THR A 158 5.45 -14.51 2.07
C THR A 158 4.34 -14.13 3.04
N ILE A 159 3.26 -13.48 2.59
CA ILE A 159 2.12 -13.18 3.45
C ILE A 159 1.55 -14.46 4.06
N LYS A 160 1.28 -15.48 3.25
CA LYS A 160 0.76 -16.76 3.72
C LYS A 160 1.64 -17.40 4.80
N ASN A 161 2.96 -17.42 4.60
CA ASN A 161 3.87 -18.17 5.45
C ASN A 161 4.39 -17.36 6.64
N TYR A 162 4.47 -16.03 6.54
CA TYR A 162 5.05 -15.17 7.57
C TYR A 162 4.00 -14.38 8.36
N ALA A 163 2.95 -13.88 7.73
CA ALA A 163 1.95 -13.08 8.43
C ALA A 163 1.08 -13.92 9.36
N PHE A 164 0.84 -15.19 9.01
CA PHE A 164 -0.02 -16.11 9.76
C PHE A 164 0.76 -17.18 10.53
N SER A 165 1.99 -16.86 10.95
CA SER A 165 2.82 -17.73 11.76
C SER A 165 3.35 -16.99 12.99
N GLY A 166 3.12 -17.55 14.19
CA GLY A 166 3.57 -16.95 15.47
C GLY A 166 5.09 -16.89 15.65
N SER A 167 5.87 -17.59 14.82
CA SER A 167 7.32 -17.46 14.80
C SER A 167 7.85 -16.26 14.02
N THR A 168 6.99 -15.63 13.17
CA THR A 168 7.38 -14.60 12.23
C THR A 168 6.52 -13.32 12.30
N ALA A 169 5.38 -13.40 12.97
CA ALA A 169 4.52 -12.22 13.22
C ALA A 169 3.91 -12.29 14.63
N PRO A 170 3.91 -11.18 15.39
CA PRO A 170 3.43 -11.16 16.78
C PRO A 170 1.91 -11.35 16.88
N ASN A 171 1.18 -10.94 15.86
CA ASN A 171 -0.29 -10.91 15.77
C ASN A 171 -0.79 -11.80 14.62
N PHE A 172 -0.32 -13.03 14.58
CA PHE A 172 -0.45 -13.97 13.46
C PHE A 172 -1.86 -14.44 13.13
N THR A 173 -2.87 -14.21 13.98
CA THR A 173 -4.28 -14.53 13.69
C THR A 173 -5.06 -13.35 13.13
N ASP A 174 -4.49 -12.13 13.20
CA ASP A 174 -5.15 -10.92 12.72
C ASP A 174 -5.30 -10.93 11.19
N PRO A 175 -6.37 -10.33 10.66
CA PRO A 175 -6.51 -10.19 9.21
C PRO A 175 -5.38 -9.34 8.60
N ILE A 176 -5.11 -9.58 7.32
CA ILE A 176 -4.24 -8.73 6.50
C ILE A 176 -5.12 -7.92 5.54
N VAL A 177 -4.86 -6.64 5.42
CA VAL A 177 -5.46 -5.76 4.42
C VAL A 177 -4.39 -5.43 3.39
N ILE A 178 -4.55 -5.91 2.16
CA ILE A 178 -3.67 -5.60 1.04
C ILE A 178 -4.31 -4.49 0.21
N HIS A 179 -3.62 -3.38 0.06
CA HIS A 179 -3.97 -2.29 -0.84
C HIS A 179 -3.06 -2.33 -2.07
N VAL A 180 -3.64 -2.35 -3.27
CA VAL A 180 -2.91 -2.47 -4.53
C VAL A 180 -3.20 -1.28 -5.43
N ARG A 181 -2.13 -0.61 -5.88
CA ARG A 181 -2.15 0.44 -6.89
C ARG A 181 -1.56 -0.10 -8.19
N PHE A 182 -2.38 -0.19 -9.24
CA PHE A 182 -1.95 -0.74 -10.51
C PHE A 182 -1.28 0.31 -11.39
N MET A 183 -0.05 0.02 -11.80
CA MET A 183 0.77 0.81 -12.72
C MET A 183 0.87 0.11 -14.08
N SER A 184 -0.25 -0.45 -14.57
CA SER A 184 -0.34 -1.13 -15.87
C SER A 184 -1.80 -1.25 -16.30
N ASN A 185 -2.04 -1.26 -17.63
CA ASN A 185 -3.34 -1.56 -18.24
C ASN A 185 -3.36 -2.93 -18.92
N ASN A 186 -2.37 -3.77 -18.67
CA ASN A 186 -2.21 -5.06 -19.34
C ASN A 186 -3.23 -6.09 -18.82
N GLN A 187 -4.20 -6.47 -19.65
CA GLN A 187 -5.27 -7.42 -19.30
C GLN A 187 -4.76 -8.85 -19.07
N GLU A 188 -3.64 -9.24 -19.69
CA GLU A 188 -3.04 -10.55 -19.47
C GLU A 188 -2.42 -10.63 -18.07
N MET A 189 -1.75 -9.56 -17.62
CA MET A 189 -1.26 -9.44 -16.24
C MET A 189 -2.41 -9.57 -15.23
N TYR A 190 -3.57 -8.94 -15.48
CA TYR A 190 -4.73 -9.07 -14.60
C TYR A 190 -5.28 -10.50 -14.57
N SER A 191 -5.28 -11.21 -15.71
CA SER A 191 -5.69 -12.62 -15.76
C SER A 191 -4.72 -13.53 -15.00
N ASN A 192 -3.42 -13.26 -15.09
CA ASN A 192 -2.39 -13.97 -14.32
C ASN A 192 -2.52 -13.69 -12.82
N LEU A 193 -2.84 -12.45 -12.44
CA LEU A 193 -3.13 -12.09 -11.05
C LEU A 193 -4.39 -12.81 -10.51
N ALA A 194 -5.47 -12.91 -11.31
CA ALA A 194 -6.66 -13.66 -10.93
C ALA A 194 -6.35 -15.16 -10.71
N THR A 195 -5.54 -15.74 -11.61
CA THR A 195 -5.07 -17.12 -11.47
C THR A 195 -4.23 -17.31 -10.22
N LEU A 196 -3.37 -16.36 -9.89
CA LEU A 196 -2.60 -16.36 -8.65
C LEU A 196 -3.53 -16.33 -7.44
N PHE A 197 -4.49 -15.41 -7.38
CA PHE A 197 -5.44 -15.29 -6.25
C PHE A 197 -6.27 -16.57 -6.08
N LYS A 198 -6.66 -17.21 -7.16
CA LYS A 198 -7.35 -18.50 -7.11
C LYS A 198 -6.55 -19.57 -6.35
N SER A 199 -5.22 -19.54 -6.41
CA SER A 199 -4.36 -20.47 -5.65
C SER A 199 -4.34 -20.19 -4.13
N TYR A 200 -4.86 -19.03 -3.71
CA TYR A 200 -4.98 -18.58 -2.31
C TYR A 200 -6.44 -18.45 -1.84
N ASP A 201 -7.40 -19.03 -2.55
CA ASP A 201 -8.85 -18.90 -2.31
C ASP A 201 -9.25 -19.15 -0.84
N THR A 202 -8.64 -20.14 -0.18
CA THR A 202 -8.89 -20.41 1.24
C THR A 202 -8.39 -19.32 2.20
N LEU A 203 -7.42 -18.53 1.78
CA LEU A 203 -6.84 -17.44 2.56
C LEU A 203 -7.57 -16.11 2.33
N LEU A 204 -8.05 -15.88 1.12
CA LEU A 204 -8.80 -14.69 0.76
C LEU A 204 -10.23 -14.74 1.32
N LEU A 205 -10.91 -13.61 1.35
CA LEU A 205 -12.34 -13.58 1.62
C LEU A 205 -13.11 -14.28 0.49
N GLY A 206 -14.22 -14.93 0.83
CA GLY A 206 -15.07 -15.60 -0.14
C GLY A 206 -15.75 -14.65 -1.13
N LYS A 207 -16.36 -15.22 -2.16
CA LYS A 207 -17.07 -14.46 -3.22
C LYS A 207 -18.24 -13.63 -2.71
N GLU A 208 -18.79 -13.98 -1.54
CA GLU A 208 -19.81 -13.20 -0.83
C GLU A 208 -19.35 -11.79 -0.45
N TYR A 209 -18.04 -11.57 -0.35
CA TYR A 209 -17.43 -10.24 -0.12
C TYR A 209 -16.90 -9.60 -1.40
N SER A 210 -17.23 -10.16 -2.57
CA SER A 210 -16.80 -9.62 -3.86
C SER A 210 -17.43 -8.26 -4.12
N TYR A 211 -16.61 -7.30 -4.54
CA TYR A 211 -17.05 -5.95 -4.90
C TYR A 211 -18.15 -5.94 -5.98
N GLU A 212 -18.03 -6.82 -6.98
CA GLU A 212 -18.99 -6.88 -8.08
C GLU A 212 -20.33 -7.51 -7.66
N THR A 213 -20.29 -8.49 -6.74
CA THR A 213 -21.48 -9.25 -6.36
C THR A 213 -22.39 -8.48 -5.41
N PHE A 214 -21.85 -7.73 -4.46
CA PHE A 214 -22.64 -7.12 -3.40
C PHE A 214 -22.46 -5.62 -3.25
N GLY A 215 -21.33 -5.04 -3.72
CA GLY A 215 -21.05 -3.61 -3.66
C GLY A 215 -21.23 -3.00 -2.26
N HIS A 216 -21.13 -3.82 -1.20
CA HIS A 216 -21.33 -3.35 0.16
C HIS A 216 -20.00 -2.93 0.82
N ASN A 217 -20.13 -2.17 1.88
CA ASN A 217 -18.99 -1.64 2.60
C ASN A 217 -18.41 -2.69 3.55
N VAL A 218 -17.35 -3.39 3.12
CA VAL A 218 -16.62 -4.35 3.98
C VAL A 218 -16.13 -3.69 5.28
N GLY A 219 -15.86 -2.38 5.26
CA GLY A 219 -15.54 -1.62 6.48
C GLY A 219 -16.64 -1.63 7.54
N GLY A 220 -17.91 -1.85 7.16
CA GLY A 220 -19.05 -1.97 8.08
C GLY A 220 -19.23 -3.34 8.72
N GLU A 221 -18.40 -4.33 8.38
CA GLU A 221 -18.47 -5.68 8.95
C GLU A 221 -17.60 -5.79 10.21
N PRO A 222 -17.96 -6.70 11.15
CA PRO A 222 -17.19 -6.90 12.37
C PRO A 222 -15.74 -7.33 12.09
N LEU A 223 -14.76 -6.69 12.74
CA LEU A 223 -13.34 -7.02 12.57
C LEU A 223 -13.05 -8.50 12.81
N LEU A 224 -13.68 -9.11 13.82
CA LEU A 224 -13.47 -10.51 14.19
C LEU A 224 -13.93 -11.51 13.12
N SER A 225 -14.82 -11.13 12.20
CA SER A 225 -15.24 -11.99 11.08
C SER A 225 -14.14 -12.23 10.05
N PHE A 226 -13.09 -11.42 10.07
CA PHE A 226 -11.97 -11.49 9.12
C PHE A 226 -10.71 -12.18 9.66
N MET A 227 -10.79 -12.78 10.86
CA MET A 227 -9.63 -13.46 11.46
C MET A 227 -9.04 -14.52 10.52
N ASN A 228 -7.70 -14.54 10.43
CA ASN A 228 -6.93 -15.43 9.54
C ASN A 228 -7.24 -15.26 8.03
N LYS A 229 -7.79 -14.11 7.62
CA LYS A 229 -8.13 -13.82 6.23
C LYS A 229 -7.33 -12.64 5.67
N VAL A 230 -7.26 -12.59 4.35
CA VAL A 230 -6.69 -11.48 3.59
C VAL A 230 -7.82 -10.73 2.88
N ILE A 231 -7.89 -9.43 3.12
CA ILE A 231 -8.82 -8.49 2.49
C ILE A 231 -8.07 -7.78 1.36
N ILE A 232 -8.62 -7.80 0.15
CA ILE A 232 -8.03 -7.19 -1.04
C ILE A 232 -8.74 -5.88 -1.37
N ILE A 233 -7.98 -4.79 -1.41
CA ILE A 233 -8.44 -3.45 -1.80
C ILE A 233 -7.67 -2.99 -3.03
N PHE A 234 -8.38 -2.62 -4.10
CA PHE A 234 -7.76 -2.08 -5.32
C PHE A 234 -8.00 -0.58 -5.44
N ASP A 235 -6.98 0.14 -5.88
CA ASP A 235 -7.09 1.57 -6.13
C ASP A 235 -7.75 1.84 -7.50
N ARG A 236 -8.83 2.63 -7.50
CA ARG A 236 -9.56 3.05 -8.70
C ARG A 236 -8.94 4.24 -9.43
N SER A 237 -7.78 4.73 -9.05
CA SER A 237 -7.03 5.68 -9.89
C SER A 237 -6.69 5.09 -11.26
N ASN A 238 -6.49 3.77 -11.32
CA ASN A 238 -6.45 3.00 -12.56
C ASN A 238 -7.63 2.02 -12.58
N ILE A 239 -8.56 2.19 -13.53
CA ILE A 239 -9.79 1.39 -13.63
C ILE A 239 -9.69 0.21 -14.61
N ALA A 240 -8.54 -0.02 -15.24
CA ALA A 240 -8.38 -1.06 -16.26
C ALA A 240 -8.63 -2.48 -15.72
N PHE A 241 -8.43 -2.72 -14.41
CA PHE A 241 -8.73 -4.00 -13.77
C PHE A 241 -10.23 -4.36 -13.77
N LEU A 242 -11.13 -3.37 -13.88
CA LEU A 242 -12.59 -3.59 -13.90
C LEU A 242 -13.04 -4.37 -15.15
N GLU A 243 -12.22 -4.41 -16.20
CA GLU A 243 -12.51 -5.19 -17.42
C GLU A 243 -12.30 -6.69 -17.21
N ASN A 244 -11.53 -7.09 -16.18
CA ASN A 244 -11.24 -8.49 -15.89
C ASN A 244 -12.19 -9.06 -14.83
N LYS A 245 -13.20 -9.80 -15.28
CA LYS A 245 -14.25 -10.35 -14.40
C LYS A 245 -13.74 -11.38 -13.40
N ASP A 246 -12.79 -12.21 -13.80
CA ASP A 246 -12.24 -13.26 -12.93
C ASP A 246 -11.47 -12.62 -11.76
N LEU A 247 -10.77 -11.52 -12.02
CA LEU A 247 -10.07 -10.77 -10.99
C LEU A 247 -11.04 -10.07 -10.02
N MET A 248 -12.16 -9.57 -10.52
CA MET A 248 -13.16 -8.86 -9.71
C MET A 248 -13.80 -9.73 -8.63
N GLU A 249 -13.80 -11.06 -8.78
CA GLU A 249 -14.28 -11.98 -7.74
C GLU A 249 -13.45 -11.93 -6.45
N TYR A 250 -12.20 -11.47 -6.51
CA TYR A 250 -11.28 -11.39 -5.37
C TYR A 250 -11.16 -9.99 -4.77
N VAL A 251 -11.75 -8.97 -5.39
CA VAL A 251 -11.73 -7.60 -4.89
C VAL A 251 -12.83 -7.42 -3.85
N ASN A 252 -12.46 -7.09 -2.63
CA ASN A 252 -13.41 -6.92 -1.55
C ASN A 252 -13.89 -5.46 -1.43
N MET A 253 -13.03 -4.50 -1.72
CA MET A 253 -13.33 -3.07 -1.71
C MET A 253 -12.40 -2.34 -2.67
N THR A 254 -12.76 -1.12 -3.05
CA THR A 254 -11.87 -0.26 -3.83
C THR A 254 -11.66 1.08 -3.11
N SER A 255 -10.43 1.58 -3.13
CA SER A 255 -10.15 2.97 -2.76
C SER A 255 -10.51 3.92 -3.92
N ASN A 256 -10.58 5.22 -3.65
CA ASN A 256 -11.15 6.22 -4.57
C ASN A 256 -12.57 5.86 -5.02
N SER A 257 -13.37 5.35 -4.07
CA SER A 257 -14.77 4.96 -4.22
C SER A 257 -15.63 5.58 -3.12
N ILE A 258 -16.94 5.25 -3.12
CA ILE A 258 -17.86 5.75 -2.08
C ILE A 258 -17.54 5.18 -0.68
N PHE A 259 -16.94 3.99 -0.60
CA PHE A 259 -16.64 3.30 0.67
C PHE A 259 -15.23 3.54 1.20
N MET A 260 -14.31 3.99 0.35
CA MET A 260 -12.94 4.28 0.76
C MET A 260 -12.33 5.38 -0.08
N ARG A 261 -11.72 6.37 0.60
CA ARG A 261 -10.95 7.45 -0.03
C ARG A 261 -9.46 7.18 0.13
N ALA A 262 -8.67 7.62 -0.85
CA ALA A 262 -7.20 7.62 -0.80
C ALA A 262 -6.70 9.06 -0.90
N TYR A 263 -5.79 9.43 0.00
CA TYR A 263 -5.26 10.80 0.12
C TYR A 263 -3.75 10.77 0.18
N ASN A 264 -3.10 11.78 -0.42
CA ASN A 264 -1.76 12.15 -0.02
C ASN A 264 -1.82 12.89 1.32
N TYR A 265 -0.75 12.86 2.09
CA TYR A 265 -0.69 13.54 3.39
C TYR A 265 -0.96 15.04 3.26
N TYR A 266 -0.48 15.67 2.18
CA TYR A 266 -0.75 17.08 1.86
C TYR A 266 -2.26 17.39 1.83
N ASP A 267 -3.07 16.51 1.24
CA ASP A 267 -4.51 16.72 1.09
C ASP A 267 -5.24 16.66 2.44
N VAL A 268 -4.85 15.75 3.32
CA VAL A 268 -5.41 15.66 4.67
C VAL A 268 -4.98 16.85 5.52
N LYS A 269 -3.70 17.22 5.47
CA LYS A 269 -3.14 18.34 6.22
C LYS A 269 -3.77 19.68 5.86
N ASN A 270 -4.09 19.88 4.59
CA ASN A 270 -4.63 21.14 4.06
C ASN A 270 -6.12 21.02 3.72
N ASN A 271 -6.82 20.00 4.23
CA ASN A 271 -8.25 19.84 3.98
C ASN A 271 -9.02 21.04 4.56
N PRO A 272 -9.81 21.75 3.72
CA PRO A 272 -10.59 22.90 4.19
C PRO A 272 -11.78 22.51 5.08
N ASP A 273 -12.23 21.25 5.02
CA ASP A 273 -13.37 20.72 5.79
C ASP A 273 -12.99 19.40 6.49
N LEU A 274 -12.28 19.53 7.61
CA LEU A 274 -11.90 18.36 8.43
C LEU A 274 -13.11 17.69 9.07
N GLU A 275 -14.21 18.42 9.30
CA GLU A 275 -15.40 17.84 9.92
C GLU A 275 -16.13 16.91 8.93
N GLU A 276 -16.24 17.29 7.65
CA GLU A 276 -16.76 16.40 6.61
C GLU A 276 -15.92 15.12 6.53
N LEU A 277 -14.59 15.24 6.59
CA LEU A 277 -13.70 14.08 6.55
C LEU A 277 -13.87 13.18 7.80
N ARG A 278 -14.05 13.77 8.98
CA ARG A 278 -14.36 13.01 10.22
C ARG A 278 -15.70 12.27 10.10
N GLU A 279 -16.75 12.95 9.64
CA GLU A 279 -18.08 12.33 9.46
C GLU A 279 -18.04 11.21 8.40
N TYR A 280 -17.32 11.42 7.30
CA TYR A 280 -17.08 10.37 6.30
C TYR A 280 -16.39 9.15 6.92
N ASN A 281 -15.32 9.36 7.68
CA ASN A 281 -14.50 8.31 8.27
C ASN A 281 -15.17 7.57 9.45
N LYS A 282 -16.31 8.04 9.96
CA LYS A 282 -17.14 7.30 10.91
C LYS A 282 -17.84 6.11 10.26
N ARG A 283 -18.15 6.20 8.97
CA ARG A 283 -18.93 5.17 8.24
C ARG A 283 -18.13 4.45 7.17
N ASN A 284 -17.10 5.11 6.63
CA ASN A 284 -16.29 4.65 5.52
C ASN A 284 -14.82 4.64 5.92
N MET A 285 -13.96 4.20 5.00
CA MET A 285 -12.53 4.08 5.25
C MET A 285 -11.73 5.16 4.50
N SER A 286 -10.53 5.43 4.99
CA SER A 286 -9.54 6.25 4.27
C SER A 286 -8.14 5.70 4.49
N ILE A 287 -7.33 5.76 3.43
CA ILE A 287 -5.89 5.53 3.46
C ILE A 287 -5.16 6.84 3.16
N VAL A 288 -4.10 7.10 3.91
CA VAL A 288 -3.25 8.29 3.76
C VAL A 288 -1.85 7.84 3.39
N PHE A 289 -1.35 8.29 2.26
CA PHE A 289 -0.01 8.02 1.75
C PHE A 289 0.98 9.13 2.09
N PRO A 290 2.28 8.85 2.12
CA PRO A 290 3.29 9.90 2.04
C PRO A 290 3.09 10.76 0.78
N ASP A 291 3.54 12.01 0.84
CA ASP A 291 3.51 12.88 -0.35
C ASP A 291 4.42 12.35 -1.46
N SER A 292 4.16 12.76 -2.70
CA SER A 292 4.92 12.31 -3.87
C SER A 292 6.40 12.72 -3.78
N GLY A 293 7.29 11.90 -4.34
CA GLY A 293 8.72 12.18 -4.41
C GLY A 293 9.59 10.92 -4.32
N SER A 294 10.89 11.08 -4.56
CA SER A 294 11.85 9.96 -4.51
C SER A 294 12.09 9.45 -3.09
N ASN A 295 12.02 10.33 -2.11
CA ASN A 295 12.26 10.01 -0.70
C ASN A 295 11.39 10.88 0.23
N PRO A 296 10.04 10.76 0.15
CA PRO A 296 9.13 11.56 0.96
C PRO A 296 9.25 11.20 2.44
N VAL A 297 9.01 12.17 3.33
CA VAL A 297 8.90 11.93 4.77
C VAL A 297 7.63 11.16 5.10
N ASN A 298 7.60 10.48 6.24
CA ASN A 298 6.38 9.83 6.73
C ASN A 298 5.26 10.85 7.01
N PRO A 299 3.99 10.48 6.83
CA PRO A 299 2.85 11.29 7.24
C PRO A 299 2.83 11.50 8.76
N ASN A 300 2.33 12.64 9.22
CA ASN A 300 2.00 12.80 10.63
C ASN A 300 0.76 11.98 10.98
N GLY A 301 0.98 10.81 11.59
CA GLY A 301 -0.10 9.90 11.97
C GLY A 301 -1.10 10.47 12.99
N ILE A 302 -0.69 11.41 13.83
CA ILE A 302 -1.59 12.05 14.80
C ILE A 302 -2.66 12.86 14.07
N LEU A 303 -2.26 13.69 13.11
CA LEU A 303 -3.17 14.53 12.34
C LEU A 303 -4.14 13.69 11.50
N ALA A 304 -3.64 12.66 10.82
CA ALA A 304 -4.47 11.77 10.02
C ALA A 304 -5.48 10.99 10.88
N ARG A 305 -5.08 10.50 12.06
CA ARG A 305 -5.97 9.83 13.01
C ARG A 305 -7.00 10.78 13.63
N ASP A 306 -6.65 12.03 13.90
CA ASP A 306 -7.61 13.04 14.37
C ASP A 306 -8.69 13.35 13.32
N ALA A 307 -8.37 13.21 12.02
CA ALA A 307 -9.34 13.23 10.94
C ALA A 307 -10.12 11.91 10.79
N GLY A 308 -9.87 10.90 11.63
CA GLY A 308 -10.53 9.59 11.60
C GLY A 308 -10.01 8.64 10.53
N CYS A 309 -8.93 8.95 9.79
CA CYS A 309 -8.39 8.07 8.77
C CYS A 309 -7.86 6.77 9.37
N GLN A 310 -8.31 5.62 8.85
CA GLN A 310 -8.01 4.30 9.39
C GLN A 310 -6.58 3.85 9.10
N MET A 311 -6.12 4.06 7.88
CA MET A 311 -4.83 3.59 7.39
C MET A 311 -3.91 4.78 7.14
N VAL A 312 -2.84 4.88 7.93
CA VAL A 312 -1.74 5.83 7.68
C VAL A 312 -0.55 5.01 7.24
N ALA A 313 -0.29 5.01 5.95
CA ALA A 313 0.72 4.16 5.33
C ALA A 313 2.13 4.73 5.60
N MET A 314 2.89 4.04 6.44
CA MET A 314 4.23 4.45 6.88
C MET A 314 5.34 3.78 6.08
N ARG A 315 6.39 4.52 5.81
CA ARG A 315 7.64 4.05 5.24
C ARG A 315 8.54 3.52 6.35
N TYR A 316 8.61 2.22 6.53
CA TYR A 316 9.40 1.59 7.59
C TYR A 316 10.91 1.74 7.38
N GLN A 317 11.36 1.83 6.12
CA GLN A 317 12.75 2.09 5.76
C GLN A 317 13.21 3.52 6.09
N MET A 318 12.29 4.44 6.42
CA MET A 318 12.60 5.81 6.82
C MET A 318 12.28 6.02 8.30
N VAL A 319 13.28 5.85 9.14
CA VAL A 319 13.14 6.03 10.59
C VAL A 319 13.19 7.50 10.94
N ASP A 320 12.01 8.14 10.92
CA ASP A 320 11.81 9.54 11.31
C ASP A 320 10.91 9.65 12.56
N ASN A 321 10.72 10.86 13.05
CA ASN A 321 9.90 11.11 14.23
C ASN A 321 8.44 10.68 14.05
N TYR A 322 7.89 10.75 12.82
CA TYR A 322 6.50 10.36 12.55
C TYR A 322 6.32 8.85 12.59
N LEU A 323 7.29 8.09 12.08
CA LEU A 323 7.30 6.64 12.21
C LEU A 323 7.41 6.20 13.67
N LEU A 324 8.31 6.84 14.45
CA LEU A 324 8.47 6.54 15.88
C LEU A 324 7.18 6.83 16.65
N GLN A 325 6.53 7.98 16.42
CA GLN A 325 5.24 8.31 17.03
C GLN A 325 4.14 7.32 16.65
N ASN A 326 4.12 6.88 15.38
CA ASN A 326 3.15 5.89 14.92
C ASN A 326 3.40 4.52 15.54
N THR A 327 4.65 4.11 15.68
CA THR A 327 5.04 2.86 16.36
C THR A 327 4.60 2.89 17.81
N LEU A 328 4.94 3.94 18.55
CA LEU A 328 4.54 4.12 19.96
C LEU A 328 3.02 4.12 20.15
N PHE A 329 2.26 4.69 19.20
CA PHE A 329 0.80 4.67 19.25
C PHE A 329 0.25 3.25 19.25
N PHE A 330 0.71 2.39 18.33
CA PHE A 330 0.25 1.01 18.25
C PHE A 330 0.81 0.14 19.38
N ASP A 331 2.03 0.38 19.82
CA ASP A 331 2.64 -0.32 20.95
C ASP A 331 1.88 -0.04 22.26
N ASN A 332 1.45 1.19 22.48
CA ASN A 332 0.60 1.55 23.62
C ASN A 332 -0.81 0.95 23.54
N CYS A 333 -1.33 0.79 22.35
CA CYS A 333 -2.59 0.12 22.10
C CYS A 333 -2.48 -1.42 22.24
N SER A 334 -1.29 -1.97 22.05
CA SER A 334 -0.97 -3.41 22.03
C SER A 334 -1.58 -4.20 20.87
N TYR A 335 -2.20 -3.55 19.89
CA TYR A 335 -2.82 -4.17 18.72
C TYR A 335 -2.45 -3.45 17.43
N ALA A 336 -2.44 -4.18 16.32
CA ALA A 336 -2.33 -3.59 14.98
C ALA A 336 -3.64 -2.92 14.50
N PHE A 337 -4.75 -3.29 15.11
CA PHE A 337 -6.06 -2.68 14.96
C PHE A 337 -6.43 -1.96 16.27
N CYS A 338 -6.25 -0.65 16.29
CA CYS A 338 -6.45 0.17 17.47
C CYS A 338 -7.80 0.88 17.37
N LEU A 339 -8.69 0.64 18.35
CA LEU A 339 -10.04 1.19 18.35
C LEU A 339 -9.99 2.72 18.37
N LYS A 340 -10.79 3.35 17.50
CA LYS A 340 -10.94 4.81 17.44
C LYS A 340 -11.60 5.34 18.71
N PRO A 341 -11.31 6.59 19.10
CA PRO A 341 -12.06 7.28 20.14
C PRO A 341 -13.55 7.35 19.77
N GLU A 342 -14.40 7.34 20.79
CA GLU A 342 -15.85 7.27 20.64
C GLU A 342 -16.44 8.36 19.72
N HIS A 343 -15.90 9.57 19.75
CA HIS A 343 -16.37 10.69 18.91
C HIS A 343 -16.04 10.54 17.42
N LEU A 344 -15.11 9.63 17.07
CA LEU A 344 -14.74 9.26 15.69
C LEU A 344 -15.35 7.92 15.23
N ARG A 345 -16.27 7.36 16.00
CA ARG A 345 -17.04 6.16 15.67
C ARG A 345 -18.48 6.52 15.34
N TYR A 346 -19.11 5.72 14.48
CA TYR A 346 -20.51 5.92 14.14
C TYR A 346 -21.41 5.50 15.29
N LYS A 347 -22.30 6.39 15.71
CA LYS A 347 -23.37 6.08 16.66
C LYS A 347 -24.70 6.14 15.92
N PRO A 348 -25.46 5.03 15.84
CA PRO A 348 -26.79 5.09 15.29
C PRO A 348 -27.67 5.97 16.17
N VAL A 349 -28.33 6.93 15.54
CA VAL A 349 -29.33 7.76 16.22
C VAL A 349 -30.68 7.05 16.12
N THR A 350 -31.21 6.61 17.26
CA THR A 350 -32.59 6.10 17.32
C THR A 350 -33.51 7.31 17.21
N ILE A 351 -34.21 7.43 16.08
CA ILE A 351 -35.29 8.42 15.94
C ILE A 351 -36.49 7.83 16.69
N PRO A 352 -37.01 8.51 17.76
CA PRO A 352 -38.22 8.03 18.44
C PRO A 352 -39.36 7.98 17.42
N ASP A 353 -40.21 6.98 17.57
CA ASP A 353 -41.45 6.90 16.81
C ASP A 353 -42.23 8.22 16.95
N ALA A 354 -42.80 8.68 15.85
CA ALA A 354 -43.66 9.86 15.89
C ALA A 354 -44.80 9.63 16.88
N THR A 355 -45.09 10.67 17.67
CA THR A 355 -46.28 10.62 18.52
C THR A 355 -47.49 10.23 17.68
N PRO A 356 -48.35 9.30 18.16
CA PRO A 356 -49.56 8.95 17.43
C PRO A 356 -50.33 10.20 17.03
N GLN A 357 -50.77 10.25 15.79
CA GLN A 357 -51.55 11.36 15.27
C GLN A 357 -52.84 11.48 16.12
N ASP A 358 -53.24 12.71 16.48
CA ASP A 358 -54.48 12.97 17.14
C ASP A 358 -55.62 12.33 16.32
N PRO A 359 -56.48 11.48 16.92
CA PRO A 359 -57.59 10.86 16.22
C PRO A 359 -58.49 11.88 15.50
N ALA A 360 -58.57 13.08 16.03
CA ALA A 360 -59.36 14.17 15.41
C ALA A 360 -58.76 14.65 14.08
N LEU A 361 -57.47 14.44 13.84
CA LEU A 361 -56.72 14.79 12.59
C LEU A 361 -56.54 13.59 11.66
N SER A 362 -57.05 12.43 12.03
CA SER A 362 -56.96 11.20 11.22
C SER A 362 -57.95 11.28 10.05
N TYR A 363 -57.49 10.85 8.86
CA TYR A 363 -58.36 10.63 7.70
C TYR A 363 -59.03 9.25 7.72
N ALA A 364 -58.87 8.47 8.81
CA ALA A 364 -59.58 7.21 8.95
C ALA A 364 -61.07 7.44 9.11
N THR A 365 -61.87 6.69 8.38
CA THR A 365 -63.31 6.71 8.46
C THR A 365 -63.75 6.54 9.90
N ARG A 366 -64.55 7.45 10.40
CA ARG A 366 -65.14 7.42 11.75
C ARG A 366 -66.65 7.46 11.67
N ASN A 367 -67.27 6.65 12.47
CA ASN A 367 -68.71 6.67 12.54
C ASN A 367 -69.18 7.84 13.42
N VAL A 368 -70.00 8.70 12.86
CA VAL A 368 -70.66 9.80 13.55
C VAL A 368 -72.15 9.45 13.71
N THR A 369 -72.57 9.20 14.96
CA THR A 369 -73.95 8.85 15.29
C THR A 369 -74.61 10.00 16.07
N THR A 370 -75.74 10.46 15.59
CA THR A 370 -76.62 11.41 16.26
C THR A 370 -77.99 10.74 16.51
N ASP A 371 -78.90 11.42 17.20
CA ASP A 371 -80.24 10.88 17.45
C ASP A 371 -81.06 10.58 16.15
N PHE A 372 -80.63 11.10 15.02
CA PHE A 372 -81.35 11.00 13.74
C PHE A 372 -80.57 10.33 12.64
N TYR A 373 -79.21 10.28 12.73
CA TYR A 373 -78.35 9.77 11.68
C TYR A 373 -77.19 9.00 12.24
N SER A 374 -76.73 7.95 11.51
CA SER A 374 -75.48 7.30 11.69
C SER A 374 -74.80 7.17 10.32
N PHE A 375 -73.62 7.72 10.17
CA PHE A 375 -72.85 7.66 8.94
C PHE A 375 -71.34 7.71 9.20
N ASP A 376 -70.57 7.15 8.30
CA ASP A 376 -69.10 7.14 8.35
C ASP A 376 -68.58 8.35 7.61
N VAL A 377 -67.62 9.08 8.24
CA VAL A 377 -66.95 10.27 7.71
C VAL A 377 -65.45 10.01 7.59
#